data_108968d82d79a50ca6a464e0cb2deba9
#
_entry.id   108968d82d79a50ca6a464e0cb2deba9
#
_cell.length_a   1.000
_cell.length_b   1.000
_cell.length_c   1.000
_cell.angle_alpha   90.00
_cell.angle_beta   90.00
_cell.angle_gamma   90.00
#
_symmetry.space_group_name_H-M   'P 1'
#
loop_
_entity.id
_entity.type
_entity.pdbx_description
1 polymer ?
#
loop_
_entity_poly.entity_id
_entity_poly.type
_entity_poly.pdbx_seq_one_letter_code
_entity_poly.pdbx_strand_id
1 'polypeptide(L)'
;MAVLQMRKITICALLKDRKPVLELLQGAGVVELLRTETEEDSVFKRPDTISERQSCERNALTAEQALEALGQYVPEQTSIFSALEGKKQASGEAFQTLSESHDKVLGDAKQILDYSRQIAEDKASIAKLQAQKETLVPWLGLDVSMKAAGTERTALFIGAVGGELTLDLLCEKLAQRAPETDAVSYTHLTLPTIL
;
A
#
# COMPACT_ATOMS: atom_id res chain seq x y z
N MET A 1 -19.05 39.72 -28.98
CA MET A 1 -19.25 39.09 -27.65
C MET A 1 -20.75 38.91 -27.42
N ALA A 2 -21.21 37.68 -27.24
CA ALA A 2 -22.60 37.44 -26.88
C ALA A 2 -22.76 37.69 -25.37
N VAL A 3 -23.59 38.65 -24.98
CA VAL A 3 -23.92 38.96 -23.58
C VAL A 3 -25.14 38.11 -23.23
N LEU A 4 -24.94 37.12 -22.36
CA LEU A 4 -26.03 36.35 -21.79
C LEU A 4 -26.74 37.17 -20.70
N GLN A 5 -28.06 37.29 -20.77
CA GLN A 5 -28.86 37.91 -19.70
C GLN A 5 -28.90 36.94 -18.52
N MET A 6 -28.30 37.33 -17.40
CA MET A 6 -28.37 36.59 -16.14
C MET A 6 -29.38 37.21 -15.19
N ARG A 7 -30.09 36.39 -14.42
CA ARG A 7 -31.01 36.81 -13.38
C ARG A 7 -30.61 36.23 -12.04
N LYS A 8 -30.60 37.03 -11.00
CA LYS A 8 -30.41 36.55 -9.63
C LYS A 8 -31.73 36.01 -9.09
N ILE A 9 -31.70 34.74 -8.67
CA ILE A 9 -32.88 34.09 -8.04
C ILE A 9 -32.46 33.67 -6.63
N THR A 10 -33.44 33.63 -5.73
CA THR A 10 -33.25 33.10 -4.36
C THR A 10 -34.25 31.98 -4.17
N ILE A 11 -33.73 30.82 -3.77
CA ILE A 11 -34.52 29.62 -3.53
C ILE A 11 -34.49 29.30 -2.04
N CYS A 12 -35.67 29.25 -1.41
CA CYS A 12 -35.83 28.81 -0.02
C CYS A 12 -36.49 27.43 0.00
N ALA A 13 -35.85 26.48 0.69
CA ALA A 13 -36.37 25.12 0.84
C ALA A 13 -36.11 24.62 2.28
N LEU A 14 -36.81 23.55 2.67
CA LEU A 14 -36.51 22.88 3.93
C LEU A 14 -35.14 22.19 3.87
N LEU A 15 -34.47 22.11 5.00
CA LEU A 15 -33.11 21.48 5.07
C LEU A 15 -33.09 20.04 4.55
N LYS A 16 -34.20 19.28 4.78
CA LYS A 16 -34.34 17.91 4.27
C LYS A 16 -34.41 17.83 2.73
N ASP A 17 -34.87 18.89 2.08
CA ASP A 17 -35.05 18.95 0.63
C ASP A 17 -33.84 19.58 -0.08
N ARG A 18 -32.79 19.93 0.68
CA ARG A 18 -31.56 20.55 0.14
C ARG A 18 -30.89 19.71 -0.95
N LYS A 19 -30.73 18.43 -0.71
CA LYS A 19 -30.03 17.53 -1.65
C LYS A 19 -30.82 17.40 -2.96
N PRO A 20 -32.11 17.05 -2.97
CA PRO A 20 -32.90 17.00 -4.19
C PRO A 20 -32.92 18.30 -4.98
N VAL A 21 -33.02 19.45 -4.29
CA VAL A 21 -33.02 20.78 -4.95
C VAL A 21 -31.67 21.03 -5.62
N LEU A 22 -30.53 20.72 -4.95
CA LEU A 22 -29.23 20.90 -5.55
C LEU A 22 -28.98 19.95 -6.74
N GLU A 23 -29.47 18.72 -6.68
CA GLU A 23 -29.41 17.76 -7.78
C GLU A 23 -30.20 18.24 -9.00
N LEU A 24 -31.40 18.79 -8.78
CA LEU A 24 -32.22 19.38 -9.84
C LEU A 24 -31.51 20.58 -10.50
N LEU A 25 -30.94 21.47 -9.70
CA LEU A 25 -30.19 22.64 -10.19
C LEU A 25 -28.93 22.24 -10.97
N GLN A 26 -28.21 21.22 -10.48
CA GLN A 26 -27.06 20.67 -11.17
C GLN A 26 -27.45 20.03 -12.50
N GLY A 27 -28.54 19.27 -12.54
CA GLY A 27 -29.09 18.69 -13.79
C GLY A 27 -29.51 19.73 -14.81
N ALA A 28 -30.00 20.88 -14.38
CA ALA A 28 -30.36 21.99 -15.28
C ALA A 28 -29.14 22.63 -15.95
N GLY A 29 -27.95 22.61 -15.31
CA GLY A 29 -26.68 23.06 -15.89
C GLY A 29 -26.58 24.56 -16.20
N VAL A 30 -27.57 25.38 -15.74
CA VAL A 30 -27.70 26.81 -16.10
C VAL A 30 -27.65 27.74 -14.87
N VAL A 31 -27.29 27.20 -13.71
CA VAL A 31 -27.33 27.94 -12.43
C VAL A 31 -25.92 28.00 -11.82
N GLU A 32 -25.51 29.19 -11.44
CA GLU A 32 -24.33 29.44 -10.62
C GLU A 32 -24.74 29.68 -9.17
N LEU A 33 -24.14 28.96 -8.22
CA LEU A 33 -24.40 29.15 -6.80
C LEU A 33 -23.48 30.23 -6.25
N LEU A 34 -24.09 31.36 -5.83
CA LEU A 34 -23.37 32.45 -5.20
C LEU A 34 -23.26 32.21 -3.69
N ARG A 35 -22.09 32.53 -3.13
CA ARG A 35 -21.92 32.59 -1.68
C ARG A 35 -22.57 33.85 -1.14
N THR A 36 -23.54 33.69 -0.25
CA THR A 36 -24.14 34.79 0.47
C THR A 36 -23.39 34.91 1.80
N GLU A 37 -22.94 36.13 2.12
CA GLU A 37 -22.44 36.44 3.48
C GLU A 37 -23.67 36.42 4.40
N THR A 38 -23.65 35.55 5.38
CA THR A 38 -24.68 35.49 6.41
C THR A 38 -24.27 36.45 7.52
N GLU A 39 -25.14 37.44 7.80
CA GLU A 39 -25.02 38.30 8.99
C GLU A 39 -25.09 37.42 10.25
N GLU A 40 -24.36 37.78 11.31
CA GLU A 40 -24.26 36.98 12.55
C GLU A 40 -25.65 36.71 13.19
N ASP A 41 -26.63 37.57 13.00
CA ASP A 41 -28.01 37.45 13.51
C ASP A 41 -28.98 36.78 12.54
N SER A 42 -28.51 36.20 11.43
CA SER A 42 -29.39 35.57 10.44
C SER A 42 -30.00 34.27 10.97
N VAL A 43 -31.33 34.12 10.73
CA VAL A 43 -32.05 32.85 10.98
C VAL A 43 -31.49 31.71 10.13
N PHE A 44 -30.86 32.03 9.01
CA PHE A 44 -30.29 31.05 8.10
C PHE A 44 -28.83 30.75 8.49
N LYS A 45 -28.61 29.55 9.02
CA LYS A 45 -27.26 29.07 9.35
C LYS A 45 -26.69 28.22 8.21
N ARG A 46 -25.40 28.41 7.91
CA ARG A 46 -24.69 27.58 6.94
C ARG A 46 -24.52 26.17 7.54
N PRO A 47 -24.95 25.11 6.86
CA PRO A 47 -24.67 23.74 7.33
C PRO A 47 -23.19 23.48 7.25
N ASP A 48 -22.66 22.80 8.25
CA ASP A 48 -21.29 22.30 8.22
C ASP A 48 -21.22 21.08 7.29
N THR A 49 -20.39 21.15 6.26
CA THR A 49 -20.18 20.10 5.26
C THR A 49 -18.74 19.62 5.23
N ILE A 50 -17.94 19.93 6.26
CA ILE A 50 -16.51 19.61 6.29
C ILE A 50 -16.31 18.09 6.29
N SER A 51 -17.07 17.37 7.11
CA SER A 51 -16.99 15.91 7.20
C SER A 51 -17.34 15.21 5.88
N GLU A 52 -18.39 15.66 5.21
CA GLU A 52 -18.84 15.11 3.93
C GLU A 52 -17.80 15.38 2.83
N ARG A 53 -17.27 16.60 2.77
CA ARG A 53 -16.19 16.95 1.83
C ARG A 53 -14.96 16.06 2.03
N GLN A 54 -14.51 15.95 3.28
CA GLN A 54 -13.35 15.09 3.62
C GLN A 54 -13.60 13.63 3.27
N SER A 55 -14.84 13.15 3.42
CA SER A 55 -15.21 11.80 3.00
C SER A 55 -15.09 11.63 1.48
N CYS A 56 -15.64 12.59 0.72
CA CYS A 56 -15.54 12.56 -0.75
C CYS A 56 -14.08 12.66 -1.22
N GLU A 57 -13.28 13.51 -0.61
CA GLU A 57 -11.84 13.64 -0.92
C GLU A 57 -11.07 12.33 -0.64
N ARG A 58 -11.34 11.67 0.49
CA ARG A 58 -10.75 10.35 0.80
C ARG A 58 -11.19 9.28 -0.20
N ASN A 59 -12.47 9.28 -0.59
CA ASN A 59 -12.97 8.32 -1.56
C ASN A 59 -12.34 8.52 -2.94
N ALA A 60 -12.17 9.78 -3.37
CA ALA A 60 -11.48 10.11 -4.61
C ALA A 60 -10.02 9.63 -4.57
N LEU A 61 -9.30 9.92 -3.49
CA LEU A 61 -7.92 9.46 -3.31
C LEU A 61 -7.81 7.93 -3.33
N THR A 62 -8.75 7.22 -2.70
CA THR A 62 -8.79 5.75 -2.71
C THR A 62 -8.96 5.22 -4.14
N ALA A 63 -9.82 5.83 -4.93
CA ALA A 63 -10.03 5.45 -6.33
C ALA A 63 -8.79 5.75 -7.19
N GLU A 64 -8.16 6.89 -7.00
CA GLU A 64 -6.91 7.25 -7.70
C GLU A 64 -5.77 6.27 -7.40
N GLN A 65 -5.57 5.93 -6.14
CA GLN A 65 -4.56 4.95 -5.73
C GLN A 65 -4.84 3.55 -6.30
N ALA A 66 -6.11 3.14 -6.35
CA ALA A 66 -6.49 1.87 -6.97
C ALA A 66 -6.22 1.86 -8.48
N LEU A 67 -6.49 2.97 -9.18
CA LEU A 67 -6.18 3.12 -10.60
C LEU A 67 -4.66 3.07 -10.85
N GLU A 68 -3.86 3.71 -10.00
CA GLU A 68 -2.41 3.65 -10.08
C GLU A 68 -1.90 2.21 -9.90
N ALA A 69 -2.44 1.48 -8.91
CA ALA A 69 -2.10 0.07 -8.70
C ALA A 69 -2.47 -0.80 -9.91
N LEU A 70 -3.63 -0.55 -10.54
CA LEU A 70 -4.07 -1.26 -11.74
C LEU A 70 -3.23 -0.90 -12.98
N GLY A 71 -2.75 0.32 -13.08
CA GLY A 71 -1.92 0.79 -14.20
C GLY A 71 -0.65 -0.04 -14.42
N GLN A 72 -0.16 -0.71 -13.38
CA GLN A 72 0.98 -1.64 -13.48
C GLN A 72 0.62 -2.93 -14.24
N TYR A 73 -0.65 -3.33 -14.24
CA TYR A 73 -1.14 -4.58 -14.85
C TYR A 73 -1.83 -4.33 -16.19
N VAL A 74 -2.51 -3.21 -16.31
CA VAL A 74 -3.23 -2.81 -17.53
C VAL A 74 -2.77 -1.40 -17.88
N PRO A 75 -1.64 -1.26 -18.57
CA PRO A 75 -1.17 0.06 -18.98
C PRO A 75 -2.20 0.70 -19.93
N GLU A 76 -2.70 1.86 -19.56
CA GLU A 76 -3.53 2.65 -20.45
C GLU A 76 -2.70 3.03 -21.71
N GLN A 77 -3.27 2.78 -22.88
CA GLN A 77 -2.71 3.33 -24.12
C GLN A 77 -3.00 4.83 -24.15
N THR A 78 -2.20 5.59 -23.43
CA THR A 78 -2.29 7.05 -23.47
C THR A 78 -1.72 7.52 -24.81
N SER A 79 -2.60 8.04 -25.67
CA SER A 79 -2.16 8.78 -26.87
C SER A 79 -1.34 9.98 -26.41
N ILE A 80 -0.25 10.28 -27.12
CA ILE A 80 0.58 11.48 -26.88
C ILE A 80 -0.26 12.77 -26.88
N PHE A 81 -1.41 12.73 -27.55
CA PHE A 81 -2.37 13.84 -27.64
C PHE A 81 -3.39 13.88 -26.50
N SER A 82 -3.50 12.85 -25.65
CA SER A 82 -4.49 12.82 -24.56
C SER A 82 -4.30 13.96 -23.54
N ALA A 83 -3.08 14.44 -23.38
CA ALA A 83 -2.77 15.61 -22.54
C ALA A 83 -3.32 16.93 -23.12
N LEU A 84 -3.55 16.99 -24.43
CA LEU A 84 -4.09 18.16 -25.14
C LEU A 84 -5.62 18.14 -25.25
N GLU A 85 -6.26 16.97 -25.11
CA GLU A 85 -7.71 16.80 -25.25
C GLU A 85 -8.51 17.39 -24.06
N GLY A 86 -7.83 17.79 -22.97
CA GLY A 86 -8.47 18.31 -21.78
C GLY A 86 -9.24 17.24 -20.99
N LYS A 87 -10.13 17.68 -20.09
CA LYS A 87 -10.95 16.76 -19.32
C LYS A 87 -12.03 16.13 -20.18
N LYS A 88 -12.17 14.80 -20.13
CA LYS A 88 -13.24 14.08 -20.82
C LYS A 88 -14.59 14.61 -20.35
N GLN A 89 -15.46 14.94 -21.31
CA GLN A 89 -16.85 15.33 -21.00
C GLN A 89 -17.65 14.07 -20.71
N ALA A 90 -18.31 14.05 -19.54
CA ALA A 90 -19.24 12.99 -19.19
C ALA A 90 -20.68 13.48 -19.45
N SER A 91 -21.52 12.62 -20.02
CA SER A 91 -22.95 12.90 -20.15
C SER A 91 -23.64 12.86 -18.77
N GLY A 92 -24.79 13.53 -18.62
CA GLY A 92 -25.57 13.49 -17.38
C GLY A 92 -26.00 12.07 -17.00
N GLU A 93 -26.32 11.24 -17.99
CA GLU A 93 -26.67 9.82 -17.78
C GLU A 93 -25.48 9.01 -17.25
N ALA A 94 -24.29 9.21 -17.83
CA ALA A 94 -23.07 8.57 -17.36
C ALA A 94 -22.73 8.97 -15.91
N PHE A 95 -22.93 10.24 -15.56
CA PHE A 95 -22.74 10.72 -14.18
C PHE A 95 -23.74 10.06 -13.23
N GLN A 96 -24.99 9.93 -13.60
CA GLN A 96 -26.02 9.29 -12.77
C GLN A 96 -25.71 7.80 -12.55
N THR A 97 -25.36 7.06 -13.61
CA THR A 97 -24.96 5.65 -13.52
C THR A 97 -23.75 5.45 -12.60
N LEU A 98 -22.74 6.33 -12.70
CA LEU A 98 -21.58 6.30 -11.81
C LEU A 98 -21.95 6.62 -10.37
N SER A 99 -22.87 7.58 -10.15
CA SER A 99 -23.34 7.92 -8.82
C SER A 99 -24.08 6.75 -8.15
N GLU A 100 -24.88 6.00 -8.91
CA GLU A 100 -25.60 4.81 -8.42
C GLU A 100 -24.64 3.65 -8.12
N SER A 101 -23.53 3.53 -8.86
CA SER A 101 -22.52 2.48 -8.67
C SER A 101 -21.38 2.87 -7.71
N HIS A 102 -21.42 4.07 -7.12
CA HIS A 102 -20.37 4.65 -6.30
C HIS A 102 -19.86 3.71 -5.19
N ASP A 103 -20.76 3.12 -4.41
CA ASP A 103 -20.37 2.26 -3.28
C ASP A 103 -19.70 0.97 -3.75
N LYS A 104 -20.15 0.42 -4.89
CA LYS A 104 -19.54 -0.76 -5.51
C LYS A 104 -18.13 -0.44 -5.99
N VAL A 105 -17.95 0.65 -6.72
CA VAL A 105 -16.64 1.07 -7.24
C VAL A 105 -15.66 1.33 -6.11
N LEU A 106 -16.10 1.95 -5.02
CA LEU A 106 -15.25 2.14 -3.84
C LEU A 106 -14.90 0.82 -3.13
N GLY A 107 -15.84 -0.12 -3.09
CA GLY A 107 -15.60 -1.45 -2.58
C GLY A 107 -14.52 -2.18 -3.38
N ASP A 108 -14.64 -2.15 -4.70
CA ASP A 108 -13.68 -2.74 -5.63
C ASP A 108 -12.29 -2.06 -5.51
N ALA A 109 -12.26 -0.72 -5.41
CA ALA A 109 -11.03 0.04 -5.22
C ALA A 109 -10.29 -0.35 -3.93
N LYS A 110 -11.00 -0.47 -2.81
CA LYS A 110 -10.42 -0.92 -1.53
C LYS A 110 -9.87 -2.34 -1.64
N GLN A 111 -10.58 -3.23 -2.32
CA GLN A 111 -10.15 -4.61 -2.51
C GLN A 111 -8.88 -4.69 -3.35
N ILE A 112 -8.75 -3.88 -4.40
CA ILE A 112 -7.53 -3.77 -5.21
C ILE A 112 -6.34 -3.32 -4.37
N LEU A 113 -6.51 -2.31 -3.53
CA LEU A 113 -5.46 -1.83 -2.63
C LEU A 113 -5.06 -2.88 -1.59
N ASP A 114 -6.03 -3.61 -1.05
CA ASP A 114 -5.75 -4.72 -0.12
C ASP A 114 -4.94 -5.84 -0.81
N TYR A 115 -5.29 -6.22 -2.02
CA TYR A 115 -4.50 -7.21 -2.79
C TYR A 115 -3.10 -6.68 -3.10
N SER A 116 -2.96 -5.43 -3.47
CA SER A 116 -1.64 -4.82 -3.72
C SER A 116 -0.75 -4.89 -2.48
N ARG A 117 -1.33 -4.61 -1.29
CA ARG A 117 -0.63 -4.74 -0.01
C ARG A 117 -0.23 -6.18 0.28
N GLN A 118 -1.15 -7.14 0.12
CA GLN A 118 -0.86 -8.57 0.33
C GLN A 118 0.27 -9.07 -0.58
N ILE A 119 0.24 -8.67 -1.86
CA ILE A 119 1.31 -9.02 -2.81
C ILE A 119 2.67 -8.47 -2.33
N ALA A 120 2.72 -7.26 -1.80
CA ALA A 120 3.94 -6.67 -1.28
C ALA A 120 4.46 -7.41 -0.03
N GLU A 121 3.55 -7.76 0.89
CA GLU A 121 3.85 -8.53 2.10
C GLU A 121 4.36 -9.95 1.75
N ASP A 122 3.72 -10.62 0.80
CA ASP A 122 4.12 -11.95 0.34
C ASP A 122 5.49 -11.92 -0.34
N LYS A 123 5.75 -10.92 -1.20
CA LYS A 123 7.08 -10.73 -1.81
C LYS A 123 8.18 -10.52 -0.77
N ALA A 124 7.91 -9.73 0.27
CA ALA A 124 8.85 -9.52 1.36
C ALA A 124 9.09 -10.83 2.15
N SER A 125 8.03 -11.61 2.39
CA SER A 125 8.12 -12.91 3.07
C SER A 125 8.92 -13.92 2.26
N ILE A 126 8.70 -13.97 0.93
CA ILE A 126 9.47 -14.83 0.02
C ILE A 126 10.95 -14.46 0.06
N ALA A 127 11.27 -13.16 -0.06
CA ALA A 127 12.66 -12.70 0.00
C ALA A 127 13.34 -13.08 1.33
N LYS A 128 12.63 -12.92 2.45
CA LYS A 128 13.10 -13.33 3.78
C LYS A 128 13.36 -14.83 3.86
N LEU A 129 12.43 -15.66 3.35
CA LEU A 129 12.60 -17.12 3.36
C LEU A 129 13.74 -17.57 2.44
N GLN A 130 13.92 -16.91 1.29
CA GLN A 130 15.05 -17.18 0.39
C GLN A 130 16.38 -16.87 1.08
N ALA A 131 16.50 -15.71 1.73
CA ALA A 131 17.70 -15.36 2.49
C ALA A 131 17.97 -16.38 3.62
N GLN A 132 16.93 -16.81 4.36
CA GLN A 132 17.07 -17.85 5.38
C GLN A 132 17.51 -19.18 4.76
N LYS A 133 16.96 -19.57 3.62
CA LYS A 133 17.37 -20.78 2.89
C LYS A 133 18.86 -20.70 2.53
N GLU A 134 19.32 -19.59 1.98
CA GLU A 134 20.73 -19.39 1.61
C GLU A 134 21.67 -19.51 2.82
N THR A 135 21.27 -18.97 3.97
CA THR A 135 22.06 -19.12 5.21
C THR A 135 22.10 -20.56 5.73
N LEU A 136 21.15 -21.40 5.36
CA LEU A 136 21.09 -22.80 5.76
C LEU A 136 21.80 -23.76 4.79
N VAL A 137 21.97 -23.35 3.52
CA VAL A 137 22.63 -24.18 2.49
C VAL A 137 23.99 -24.71 2.95
N PRO A 138 24.90 -23.92 3.57
CA PRO A 138 26.17 -24.41 4.05
C PRO A 138 26.05 -25.53 5.09
N TRP A 139 24.96 -25.62 5.81
CA TRP A 139 24.75 -26.59 6.89
C TRP A 139 24.13 -27.91 6.44
N LEU A 140 23.79 -28.05 5.14
CA LEU A 140 23.20 -29.27 4.59
C LEU A 140 24.16 -30.47 4.62
N GLY A 141 25.44 -30.22 4.70
CA GLY A 141 26.48 -31.26 4.76
C GLY A 141 26.80 -31.76 6.16
N LEU A 142 26.10 -31.32 7.19
CA LEU A 142 26.34 -31.78 8.55
C LEU A 142 25.81 -33.21 8.76
N ASP A 143 26.65 -34.08 9.30
CA ASP A 143 26.26 -35.45 9.65
C ASP A 143 25.41 -35.53 10.93
N VAL A 144 25.32 -34.42 11.67
CA VAL A 144 24.60 -34.31 12.92
C VAL A 144 23.48 -33.30 12.81
N SER A 145 22.39 -33.52 13.53
CA SER A 145 21.28 -32.55 13.58
C SER A 145 21.73 -31.25 14.22
N MET A 146 21.40 -30.13 13.62
CA MET A 146 21.64 -28.79 14.20
C MET A 146 20.95 -28.60 15.58
N LYS A 147 19.98 -29.45 15.93
CA LYS A 147 19.31 -29.46 17.23
C LYS A 147 19.98 -30.38 18.25
N ALA A 148 21.02 -31.10 17.86
CA ALA A 148 21.74 -31.97 18.77
C ALA A 148 22.47 -31.11 19.82
N ALA A 149 22.16 -31.34 21.10
CA ALA A 149 22.80 -30.66 22.21
C ALA A 149 23.91 -31.47 22.91
N GLY A 150 24.19 -32.66 22.40
CA GLY A 150 25.11 -33.61 23.01
C GLY A 150 24.41 -34.80 23.69
N THR A 151 25.07 -35.43 24.61
CA THR A 151 24.56 -36.55 25.44
C THR A 151 24.63 -36.18 26.93
N GLU A 152 24.26 -37.08 27.83
CA GLU A 152 24.36 -36.85 29.29
C GLU A 152 25.77 -36.47 29.78
N ARG A 153 26.81 -36.86 29.01
CA ARG A 153 28.22 -36.65 29.40
C ARG A 153 29.00 -35.78 28.40
N THR A 154 28.40 -35.40 27.27
CA THR A 154 29.06 -34.58 26.25
C THR A 154 28.16 -33.39 25.84
N ALA A 155 28.76 -32.24 25.64
CA ALA A 155 28.11 -31.08 25.05
C ALA A 155 28.56 -30.90 23.60
N LEU A 156 27.62 -30.64 22.69
CA LEU A 156 27.93 -30.41 21.27
C LEU A 156 27.65 -28.92 20.96
N PHE A 157 28.63 -28.27 20.38
CA PHE A 157 28.53 -26.91 19.89
C PHE A 157 28.72 -26.90 18.37
N ILE A 158 27.76 -26.34 17.64
CA ILE A 158 27.84 -26.18 16.20
C ILE A 158 27.86 -24.69 15.93
N GLY A 159 28.83 -24.22 15.17
CA GLY A 159 28.97 -22.80 14.88
C GLY A 159 29.90 -22.53 13.70
N ALA A 160 29.89 -21.29 13.22
CA ALA A 160 30.80 -20.81 12.22
C ALA A 160 31.86 -19.93 12.90
N VAL A 161 33.12 -20.15 12.54
CA VAL A 161 34.24 -19.35 13.02
C VAL A 161 34.69 -18.45 11.87
N GLY A 162 34.68 -17.15 12.09
CA GLY A 162 35.14 -16.17 11.10
C GLY A 162 36.65 -15.92 11.21
N GLY A 163 37.27 -15.51 10.11
CA GLY A 163 38.67 -15.12 10.04
C GLY A 163 39.60 -16.23 9.54
N GLU A 164 40.86 -16.00 9.65
CA GLU A 164 41.94 -16.93 9.22
C GLU A 164 42.22 -18.06 10.23
N LEU A 165 41.22 -18.44 11.02
CA LEU A 165 41.41 -19.52 12.00
C LEU A 165 41.39 -20.87 11.29
N THR A 166 42.58 -21.50 11.18
CA THR A 166 42.67 -22.86 10.66
C THR A 166 42.27 -23.89 11.72
N LEU A 167 41.88 -25.10 11.29
CA LEU A 167 41.49 -26.18 12.21
C LEU A 167 42.67 -26.50 13.18
N ASP A 168 43.88 -26.54 12.65
CA ASP A 168 45.08 -26.84 13.47
C ASP A 168 45.29 -25.83 14.59
N LEU A 169 45.15 -24.54 14.29
CA LEU A 169 45.25 -23.47 15.26
C LEU A 169 44.09 -23.50 16.29
N LEU A 170 42.90 -23.90 15.85
CA LEU A 170 41.77 -24.10 16.75
C LEU A 170 42.03 -25.27 17.70
N CYS A 171 42.47 -26.42 17.18
CA CYS A 171 42.79 -27.59 17.98
C CYS A 171 43.93 -27.31 18.98
N GLU A 172 44.96 -26.58 18.58
CA GLU A 172 46.04 -26.16 19.48
C GLU A 172 45.51 -25.29 20.64
N LYS A 173 44.70 -24.33 20.35
CA LYS A 173 44.07 -23.47 21.39
C LYS A 173 43.10 -24.24 22.29
N LEU A 174 42.36 -25.19 21.76
CA LEU A 174 41.48 -26.06 22.52
C LEU A 174 42.29 -27.00 23.43
N ALA A 175 43.34 -27.63 22.93
CA ALA A 175 44.22 -28.48 23.73
C ALA A 175 44.87 -27.76 24.93
N GLN A 176 45.15 -26.46 24.78
CA GLN A 176 45.71 -25.64 25.86
C GLN A 176 44.66 -25.26 26.93
N ARG A 177 43.37 -25.04 26.54
CA ARG A 177 42.34 -24.51 27.43
C ARG A 177 41.31 -25.54 27.86
N ALA A 178 41.04 -26.52 27.02
CA ALA A 178 40.00 -27.52 27.19
C ALA A 178 40.43 -28.84 26.56
N PRO A 179 41.41 -29.59 27.17
CA PRO A 179 42.03 -30.78 26.57
C PRO A 179 41.04 -31.93 26.32
N GLU A 180 39.87 -31.89 26.94
CA GLU A 180 38.83 -32.92 26.73
C GLU A 180 37.88 -32.55 25.58
N THR A 181 38.19 -31.50 24.81
CA THR A 181 37.36 -31.02 23.69
C THR A 181 37.98 -31.43 22.37
N ASP A 182 37.19 -32.04 21.50
CA ASP A 182 37.59 -32.37 20.13
C ASP A 182 36.86 -31.44 19.15
N ALA A 183 37.46 -31.11 18.02
CA ALA A 183 36.92 -30.22 17.01
C ALA A 183 36.98 -30.85 15.62
N VAL A 184 35.83 -30.80 14.95
CA VAL A 184 35.72 -31.24 13.55
C VAL A 184 35.34 -30.05 12.67
N SER A 185 36.03 -29.85 11.55
CA SER A 185 35.68 -28.83 10.59
C SER A 185 35.13 -29.42 9.31
N TYR A 186 34.11 -28.78 8.78
CA TYR A 186 33.54 -29.10 7.48
C TYR A 186 34.02 -28.06 6.48
N THR A 187 34.96 -28.42 5.62
CA THR A 187 35.61 -27.50 4.68
C THR A 187 34.77 -27.05 3.48
N HIS A 188 33.53 -27.55 3.34
CA HIS A 188 32.63 -27.15 2.26
C HIS A 188 31.76 -25.91 2.60
N LEU A 189 31.92 -25.35 3.80
CA LEU A 189 31.23 -24.18 4.26
C LEU A 189 31.96 -22.90 3.83
N THR A 190 31.98 -22.62 2.53
CA THR A 190 32.31 -21.26 2.08
C THR A 190 31.12 -20.36 2.36
N LEU A 191 31.17 -19.66 3.48
CA LEU A 191 30.21 -18.58 3.74
C LEU A 191 30.40 -17.51 2.66
N PRO A 192 29.32 -17.07 1.99
CA PRO A 192 29.42 -15.94 1.08
C PRO A 192 29.89 -14.73 1.89
N THR A 193 31.06 -14.22 1.56
CA THR A 193 31.54 -12.94 2.10
C THR A 193 30.62 -11.86 1.53
N ILE A 194 29.72 -11.33 2.34
CA ILE A 194 28.97 -10.14 2.00
C ILE A 194 29.94 -8.97 2.07
N LEU A 195 30.32 -8.45 0.90
CA LEU A 195 30.98 -7.16 0.72
C LEU A 195 29.95 -6.03 0.83
#